data_a3aef02ec8d72fcb6fa64f230819eec0
#
_entry.id   a3aef02ec8d72fcb6fa64f230819eec0
#
_cell.length_a   1.000
_cell.length_b   1.000
_cell.length_c   1.000
_cell.angle_alpha   90.00
_cell.angle_beta   90.00
_cell.angle_gamma   90.00
#
_symmetry.space_group_name_H-M   'P 1'
#
loop_
_entity.id
_entity.type
_entity.pdbx_description
1 polymer ?
#
loop_
_entity_poly.entity_id
_entity_poly.type
_entity_poly.pdbx_seq_one_letter_code
_entity_poly.pdbx_strand_id
1 'polypeptide(L)'
;MDLELKNRVALVVGGKGYIGTAVADRLRAEGATVVVASRSAGDSPDSVAIDTADQASVDAGIARVLEQHGRIDALVVTAAPSAGTLDPARKSDPDQVLTAIDGKALGFLRVANAVLPAQRAAGFGRVVVVSGQNAYLSGNITASLRNTAVSVIAKNLADEAAGTGVTVNVVNPGTVTDTPSPEVRPGGPGDSSPQQIADLVAFLASPLSVVSGESISIAHRVLGQITI
;
A
#
# COMPACT_ATOMS: atom_id res chain seq x y z
N MET A 1 16.05 16.73 -0.84
CA MET A 1 15.53 16.53 -2.22
C MET A 1 14.10 16.99 -2.19
N ASP A 2 13.69 17.87 -3.09
CA ASP A 2 12.29 18.21 -3.27
C ASP A 2 11.62 17.06 -4.07
N LEU A 3 10.58 16.46 -3.52
CA LEU A 3 9.86 15.35 -4.15
C LEU A 3 8.76 15.81 -5.14
N GLU A 4 8.61 17.11 -5.35
CA GLU A 4 7.62 17.70 -6.28
C GLU A 4 6.16 17.25 -5.98
N LEU A 5 5.86 17.00 -4.71
CA LEU A 5 4.53 16.59 -4.26
C LEU A 5 3.59 17.78 -3.97
N LYS A 6 4.10 19.00 -3.99
CA LYS A 6 3.30 20.21 -3.83
C LYS A 6 2.19 20.28 -4.91
N ASN A 7 0.97 20.55 -4.46
CA ASN A 7 -0.24 20.58 -5.31
C ASN A 7 -0.65 19.22 -5.92
N ARG A 8 -0.10 18.11 -5.44
CA ARG A 8 -0.57 16.77 -5.76
C ARG A 8 -1.61 16.32 -4.75
N VAL A 9 -2.59 15.55 -5.20
CA VAL A 9 -3.61 14.93 -4.34
C VAL A 9 -3.23 13.48 -4.09
N ALA A 10 -3.05 13.14 -2.82
CA ALA A 10 -2.72 11.79 -2.38
C ALA A 10 -3.88 11.20 -1.57
N LEU A 11 -4.39 10.05 -1.99
CA LEU A 11 -5.35 9.26 -1.23
C LEU A 11 -4.62 8.15 -0.47
N VAL A 12 -4.71 8.16 0.86
CA VAL A 12 -4.09 7.16 1.73
C VAL A 12 -5.18 6.28 2.34
N VAL A 13 -5.38 5.10 1.74
CA VAL A 13 -6.36 4.12 2.22
C VAL A 13 -5.73 3.29 3.34
N GLY A 14 -6.35 3.31 4.51
CA GLY A 14 -5.76 2.84 5.76
C GLY A 14 -4.96 3.91 6.50
N GLY A 15 -5.13 5.19 6.15
CA GLY A 15 -4.35 6.31 6.66
C GLY A 15 -4.50 6.62 8.15
N LYS A 16 -5.44 5.96 8.86
CA LYS A 16 -5.54 6.00 10.34
C LYS A 16 -4.77 4.85 11.02
N GLY A 17 -4.18 3.93 10.26
CA GLY A 17 -3.38 2.83 10.79
C GLY A 17 -1.94 3.25 11.13
N TYR A 18 -1.21 2.36 11.79
CA TYR A 18 0.16 2.61 12.28
C TYR A 18 1.12 3.09 11.17
N ILE A 19 1.17 2.40 10.04
CA ILE A 19 1.97 2.82 8.88
C ILE A 19 1.28 3.98 8.14
N GLY A 20 -0.04 3.89 7.96
CA GLY A 20 -0.80 4.86 7.17
C GLY A 20 -0.73 6.29 7.71
N THR A 21 -0.72 6.46 9.02
CA THR A 21 -0.55 7.78 9.66
C THR A 21 0.80 8.39 9.31
N ALA A 22 1.89 7.63 9.47
CA ALA A 22 3.22 8.11 9.12
C ALA A 22 3.34 8.48 7.63
N VAL A 23 2.72 7.68 6.75
CA VAL A 23 2.66 7.98 5.31
C VAL A 23 1.89 9.27 5.03
N ALA A 24 0.71 9.43 5.62
CA ALA A 24 -0.09 10.64 5.43
C ALA A 24 0.66 11.89 5.91
N ASP A 25 1.30 11.83 7.06
CA ASP A 25 2.06 12.94 7.62
C ASP A 25 3.30 13.28 6.77
N ARG A 26 4.00 12.24 6.27
CA ARG A 26 5.15 12.43 5.39
C ARG A 26 4.76 13.11 4.06
N LEU A 27 3.67 12.67 3.44
CA LEU A 27 3.16 13.29 2.20
C LEU A 27 2.70 14.73 2.41
N ARG A 28 2.06 15.04 3.56
CA ARG A 28 1.71 16.44 3.93
C ARG A 28 2.95 17.30 4.12
N ALA A 29 3.99 16.77 4.77
CA ALA A 29 5.25 17.47 4.96
C ALA A 29 5.94 17.81 3.63
N GLU A 30 5.73 17.03 2.58
CA GLU A 30 6.17 17.30 1.21
C GLU A 30 5.21 18.23 0.43
N GLY A 31 4.16 18.74 1.06
CA GLY A 31 3.23 19.70 0.47
C GLY A 31 2.08 19.10 -0.34
N ALA A 32 1.85 17.78 -0.27
CA ALA A 32 0.70 17.15 -0.91
C ALA A 32 -0.61 17.49 -0.17
N THR A 33 -1.71 17.60 -0.91
CA THR A 33 -3.07 17.52 -0.36
C THR A 33 -3.37 16.05 -0.07
N VAL A 34 -3.54 15.70 1.20
CA VAL A 34 -3.71 14.29 1.60
C VAL A 34 -5.11 14.03 2.10
N VAL A 35 -5.82 13.15 1.42
CA VAL A 35 -7.10 12.59 1.86
C VAL A 35 -6.85 11.24 2.54
N VAL A 36 -7.27 11.11 3.79
CA VAL A 36 -7.17 9.88 4.56
C VAL A 36 -8.45 9.07 4.44
N ALA A 37 -8.34 7.83 3.97
CA ALA A 37 -9.47 6.91 3.93
C ALA A 37 -9.34 5.82 4.97
N SER A 38 -10.44 5.54 5.68
CA SER A 38 -10.59 4.40 6.57
C SER A 38 -12.08 4.09 6.79
N ARG A 39 -12.41 2.91 7.32
CA ARG A 39 -13.80 2.52 7.65
C ARG A 39 -14.47 3.45 8.67
N SER A 40 -13.70 4.06 9.55
CA SER A 40 -14.16 4.97 10.61
C SER A 40 -13.80 6.43 10.35
N ALA A 41 -13.43 6.79 9.13
CA ALA A 41 -13.20 8.17 8.77
C ALA A 41 -14.54 8.91 8.71
N GLY A 42 -14.60 10.12 9.29
CA GLY A 42 -15.68 11.05 9.00
C GLY A 42 -15.47 11.66 7.61
N ASP A 43 -16.55 12.13 7.04
CA ASP A 43 -16.51 12.80 5.74
C ASP A 43 -16.12 14.27 5.91
N SER A 44 -14.95 14.62 5.44
CA SER A 44 -14.42 15.98 5.40
C SER A 44 -13.54 16.16 4.15
N PRO A 45 -13.09 17.36 3.81
CA PRO A 45 -12.22 17.56 2.64
C PRO A 45 -10.92 16.75 2.66
N ASP A 46 -10.44 16.37 3.83
CA ASP A 46 -9.20 15.62 4.03
C ASP A 46 -9.43 14.17 4.55
N SER A 47 -10.69 13.73 4.61
CA SER A 47 -11.00 12.36 5.04
C SER A 47 -12.29 11.80 4.42
N VAL A 48 -12.31 10.50 4.14
CA VAL A 48 -13.43 9.78 3.53
C VAL A 48 -13.58 8.37 4.10
N ALA A 49 -14.83 7.94 4.29
CA ALA A 49 -15.11 6.56 4.69
C ALA A 49 -14.95 5.61 3.49
N ILE A 50 -14.08 4.61 3.62
CA ILE A 50 -13.90 3.52 2.65
C ILE A 50 -13.71 2.20 3.39
N ASP A 51 -14.60 1.24 3.14
CA ASP A 51 -14.37 -0.16 3.46
C ASP A 51 -13.88 -0.90 2.21
N THR A 52 -12.64 -1.34 2.23
CA THR A 52 -12.02 -2.04 1.09
C THR A 52 -12.59 -3.44 0.83
N ALA A 53 -13.39 -3.99 1.75
CA ALA A 53 -14.11 -5.25 1.56
C ALA A 53 -15.45 -5.07 0.82
N ASP A 54 -15.94 -3.83 0.70
CA ASP A 54 -17.20 -3.48 0.04
C ASP A 54 -16.94 -2.62 -1.21
N GLN A 55 -17.26 -3.15 -2.38
CA GLN A 55 -17.07 -2.44 -3.66
C GLN A 55 -17.89 -1.15 -3.72
N ALA A 56 -19.12 -1.15 -3.24
CA ALA A 56 -19.95 0.04 -3.26
C ALA A 56 -19.40 1.17 -2.38
N SER A 57 -18.83 0.81 -1.22
CA SER A 57 -18.12 1.75 -0.34
C SER A 57 -16.88 2.32 -1.02
N VAL A 58 -16.11 1.49 -1.73
CA VAL A 58 -14.93 1.93 -2.49
C VAL A 58 -15.34 2.91 -3.58
N ASP A 59 -16.33 2.55 -4.42
CA ASP A 59 -16.77 3.37 -5.54
C ASP A 59 -17.31 4.73 -5.07
N ALA A 60 -18.13 4.75 -4.04
CA ALA A 60 -18.66 5.99 -3.45
C ALA A 60 -17.55 6.87 -2.85
N GLY A 61 -16.60 6.27 -2.14
CA GLY A 61 -15.50 7.01 -1.54
C GLY A 61 -14.55 7.61 -2.59
N ILE A 62 -14.21 6.87 -3.63
CA ILE A 62 -13.37 7.37 -4.73
C ILE A 62 -14.08 8.48 -5.52
N ALA A 63 -15.38 8.28 -5.85
CA ALA A 63 -16.16 9.31 -6.54
C ALA A 63 -16.17 10.63 -5.74
N ARG A 64 -16.34 10.55 -4.42
CA ARG A 64 -16.32 11.73 -3.55
C ARG A 64 -14.96 12.44 -3.56
N VAL A 65 -13.85 11.71 -3.50
CA VAL A 65 -12.52 12.33 -3.58
C VAL A 65 -12.32 13.02 -4.93
N LEU A 66 -12.74 12.39 -6.02
CA LEU A 66 -12.65 12.97 -7.36
C LEU A 66 -13.56 14.20 -7.52
N GLU A 67 -14.75 14.20 -6.94
CA GLU A 67 -15.66 15.36 -6.93
C GLU A 67 -15.05 16.56 -6.16
N GLN A 68 -14.45 16.31 -5.02
CA GLN A 68 -13.88 17.35 -4.16
C GLN A 68 -12.55 17.93 -4.67
N HIS A 69 -11.69 17.08 -5.21
CA HIS A 69 -10.31 17.45 -5.56
C HIS A 69 -10.03 17.42 -7.06
N GLY A 70 -10.92 16.86 -7.88
CA GLY A 70 -10.78 16.76 -9.33
C GLY A 70 -9.77 15.71 -9.81
N ARG A 71 -8.97 15.13 -8.90
CA ARG A 71 -7.86 14.23 -9.23
C ARG A 71 -7.42 13.37 -8.05
N ILE A 72 -6.74 12.26 -8.35
CA ILE A 72 -5.97 11.47 -7.39
C ILE A 72 -4.62 11.18 -8.04
N ASP A 73 -3.58 11.92 -7.69
CA ASP A 73 -2.24 11.75 -8.27
C ASP A 73 -1.52 10.54 -7.69
N ALA A 74 -1.65 10.35 -6.39
CA ALA A 74 -1.06 9.23 -5.69
C ALA A 74 -2.14 8.44 -4.93
N LEU A 75 -2.17 7.13 -5.12
CA LEU A 75 -2.91 6.19 -4.30
C LEU A 75 -1.93 5.39 -3.46
N VAL A 76 -2.06 5.49 -2.15
CA VAL A 76 -1.31 4.66 -1.21
C VAL A 76 -2.27 3.76 -0.45
N VAL A 77 -2.05 2.44 -0.53
CA VAL A 77 -2.89 1.47 0.18
C VAL A 77 -2.07 0.79 1.28
N THR A 78 -2.40 1.13 2.52
CA THR A 78 -1.85 0.49 3.73
C THR A 78 -2.93 -0.33 4.46
N ALA A 79 -4.17 -0.26 3.97
CA ALA A 79 -5.30 -0.97 4.57
C ALA A 79 -5.13 -2.48 4.45
N ALA A 80 -5.12 -3.13 5.57
CA ALA A 80 -5.19 -4.59 5.69
C ALA A 80 -5.69 -4.94 7.09
N PRO A 81 -6.37 -6.08 7.27
CA PRO A 81 -6.54 -6.65 8.60
C PRO A 81 -5.18 -6.85 9.27
N SER A 82 -5.05 -6.46 10.52
CA SER A 82 -3.81 -6.63 11.29
C SER A 82 -3.34 -8.09 11.23
N ALA A 83 -2.03 -8.31 11.12
CA ALA A 83 -1.47 -9.66 11.22
C ALA A 83 -1.77 -10.31 12.59
N GLY A 84 -1.94 -9.51 13.64
CA GLY A 84 -2.34 -9.98 14.96
C GLY A 84 -3.78 -10.51 15.05
N THR A 85 -4.61 -10.31 14.02
CA THR A 85 -5.97 -10.90 13.95
C THR A 85 -5.98 -12.31 13.33
N LEU A 86 -4.85 -12.75 12.79
CA LEU A 86 -4.70 -14.09 12.24
C LEU A 86 -4.40 -15.09 13.36
N ASP A 87 -5.16 -16.18 13.42
CA ASP A 87 -4.93 -17.26 14.36
C ASP A 87 -3.71 -18.08 13.93
N PRO A 88 -2.62 -18.12 14.73
CA PRO A 88 -1.41 -18.88 14.40
C PRO A 88 -1.66 -20.39 14.30
N ALA A 89 -2.68 -20.93 14.98
CA ALA A 89 -3.06 -22.33 14.89
C ALA A 89 -3.76 -22.66 13.57
N ARG A 90 -4.34 -21.68 12.89
CA ARG A 90 -5.08 -21.79 11.63
C ARG A 90 -4.28 -21.33 10.41
N LYS A 91 -2.96 -21.27 10.49
CA LYS A 91 -2.08 -20.71 9.42
C LYS A 91 -2.19 -21.36 8.04
N SER A 92 -2.81 -22.53 7.94
CA SER A 92 -3.09 -23.30 6.70
C SER A 92 -4.57 -23.60 6.50
N ASP A 93 -5.45 -23.01 7.31
CA ASP A 93 -6.90 -23.17 7.20
C ASP A 93 -7.44 -22.40 5.98
N PRO A 94 -8.17 -23.05 5.04
CA PRO A 94 -8.63 -22.43 3.81
C PRO A 94 -9.53 -21.19 4.04
N ASP A 95 -10.40 -21.20 5.04
CA ASP A 95 -11.31 -20.08 5.31
C ASP A 95 -10.54 -18.85 5.82
N GLN A 96 -9.54 -19.07 6.68
CA GLN A 96 -8.65 -17.99 7.10
C GLN A 96 -7.82 -17.46 5.93
N VAL A 97 -7.32 -18.34 5.06
CA VAL A 97 -6.58 -17.96 3.85
C VAL A 97 -7.43 -17.09 2.94
N LEU A 98 -8.66 -17.51 2.63
CA LEU A 98 -9.59 -16.75 1.79
C LEU A 98 -9.89 -15.38 2.37
N THR A 99 -10.24 -15.33 3.66
CA THR A 99 -10.53 -14.07 4.37
C THR A 99 -9.33 -13.12 4.37
N ALA A 100 -8.13 -13.67 4.56
CA ALA A 100 -6.91 -12.87 4.58
C ALA A 100 -6.52 -12.33 3.19
N ILE A 101 -6.76 -13.10 2.13
CA ILE A 101 -6.56 -12.65 0.74
C ILE A 101 -7.58 -11.58 0.39
N ASP A 102 -8.87 -11.81 0.70
CA ASP A 102 -9.92 -10.83 0.42
C ASP A 102 -9.66 -9.49 1.10
N GLY A 103 -9.40 -9.51 2.41
CA GLY A 103 -9.21 -8.28 3.19
C GLY A 103 -7.96 -7.49 2.84
N LYS A 104 -6.94 -8.10 2.22
CA LYS A 104 -5.70 -7.41 1.84
C LYS A 104 -5.54 -7.26 0.33
N ALA A 105 -5.46 -8.38 -0.38
CA ALA A 105 -5.12 -8.38 -1.80
C ALA A 105 -6.30 -7.92 -2.68
N LEU A 106 -7.50 -8.47 -2.45
CA LEU A 106 -8.67 -8.04 -3.21
C LEU A 106 -9.15 -6.65 -2.76
N GLY A 107 -8.97 -6.29 -1.48
CA GLY A 107 -9.22 -4.92 -1.02
C GLY A 107 -8.34 -3.90 -1.75
N PHE A 108 -7.05 -4.20 -1.94
CA PHE A 108 -6.16 -3.38 -2.78
C PHE A 108 -6.67 -3.33 -4.24
N LEU A 109 -7.01 -4.47 -4.82
CA LEU A 109 -7.48 -4.55 -6.21
C LEU A 109 -8.74 -3.71 -6.45
N ARG A 110 -9.74 -3.77 -5.53
CA ARG A 110 -10.97 -2.97 -5.64
C ARG A 110 -10.65 -1.48 -5.69
N VAL A 111 -9.81 -1.00 -4.78
CA VAL A 111 -9.43 0.42 -4.72
C VAL A 111 -8.61 0.83 -5.94
N ALA A 112 -7.65 0.01 -6.36
CA ALA A 112 -6.84 0.30 -7.55
C ALA A 112 -7.70 0.40 -8.81
N ASN A 113 -8.62 -0.54 -9.02
CA ASN A 113 -9.54 -0.53 -10.16
C ASN A 113 -10.44 0.72 -10.21
N ALA A 114 -10.83 1.24 -9.06
CA ALA A 114 -11.64 2.47 -8.99
C ALA A 114 -10.83 3.74 -9.28
N VAL A 115 -9.51 3.76 -9.00
CA VAL A 115 -8.66 4.94 -9.17
C VAL A 115 -7.96 4.96 -10.53
N LEU A 116 -7.47 3.81 -11.02
CA LEU A 116 -6.65 3.71 -12.22
C LEU A 116 -7.25 4.35 -13.48
N PRO A 117 -8.58 4.27 -13.75
CA PRO A 117 -9.15 4.94 -14.91
C PRO A 117 -8.92 6.45 -14.95
N ALA A 118 -9.10 7.12 -13.80
CA ALA A 118 -8.86 8.57 -13.68
C ALA A 118 -7.37 8.92 -13.84
N GLN A 119 -6.47 8.13 -13.26
CA GLN A 119 -5.03 8.32 -13.39
C GLN A 119 -4.55 8.12 -14.84
N ARG A 120 -5.04 7.08 -15.54
CA ARG A 120 -4.74 6.83 -16.96
C ARG A 120 -5.24 7.97 -17.85
N ALA A 121 -6.46 8.45 -17.61
CA ALA A 121 -7.02 9.59 -18.35
C ALA A 121 -6.22 10.89 -18.13
N ALA A 122 -5.66 11.08 -16.92
CA ALA A 122 -4.80 12.21 -16.61
C ALA A 122 -3.36 12.08 -17.15
N GLY A 123 -2.96 10.91 -17.67
CA GLY A 123 -1.58 10.64 -18.10
C GLY A 123 -0.56 10.64 -16.96
N PHE A 124 -1.02 10.54 -15.71
CA PHE A 124 -0.18 10.52 -14.50
C PHE A 124 -0.87 9.80 -13.36
N GLY A 125 -0.14 8.91 -12.70
CA GLY A 125 -0.58 8.24 -11.48
C GLY A 125 0.55 7.51 -10.78
N ARG A 126 0.46 7.45 -9.46
CA ARG A 126 1.40 6.71 -8.60
C ARG A 126 0.60 5.83 -7.66
N VAL A 127 0.70 4.53 -7.83
CA VAL A 127 0.04 3.56 -6.95
C VAL A 127 1.10 2.84 -6.15
N VAL A 128 1.00 2.92 -4.83
CA VAL A 128 1.90 2.25 -3.91
C VAL A 128 1.08 1.44 -2.90
N VAL A 129 1.33 0.15 -2.82
CA VAL A 129 0.69 -0.71 -1.82
C VAL A 129 1.71 -1.27 -0.83
N VAL A 130 1.37 -1.22 0.46
CA VAL A 130 2.21 -1.82 1.51
C VAL A 130 1.78 -3.27 1.73
N SER A 131 2.71 -4.19 1.48
CA SER A 131 2.49 -5.63 1.67
C SER A 131 3.29 -6.16 2.87
N GLY A 132 4.30 -6.98 2.65
CA GLY A 132 5.17 -7.50 3.70
C GLY A 132 6.09 -8.62 3.23
N GLN A 133 7.25 -8.75 3.86
CA GLN A 133 8.25 -9.74 3.50
C GLN A 133 7.83 -11.20 3.73
N ASN A 134 6.70 -11.46 4.39
CA ASN A 134 6.10 -12.79 4.44
C ASN A 134 5.76 -13.34 3.04
N ALA A 135 5.69 -12.50 2.00
CA ALA A 135 5.61 -12.94 0.61
C ALA A 135 6.77 -13.85 0.19
N TYR A 136 7.90 -13.73 0.86
CA TYR A 136 9.15 -14.46 0.55
C TYR A 136 9.44 -15.60 1.54
N LEU A 137 8.56 -15.82 2.51
CA LEU A 137 8.74 -16.80 3.58
C LEU A 137 7.75 -17.94 3.47
N SER A 138 8.20 -19.13 3.81
CA SER A 138 7.35 -20.31 4.03
C SER A 138 7.00 -20.49 5.51
N GLY A 139 6.17 -21.50 5.82
CA GLY A 139 5.80 -21.86 7.20
C GLY A 139 4.49 -21.24 7.70
N ASN A 140 3.92 -20.27 6.98
CA ASN A 140 2.59 -19.72 7.24
C ASN A 140 1.88 -19.42 5.92
N ILE A 141 1.03 -20.35 5.46
CA ILE A 141 0.35 -20.26 4.16
C ILE A 141 -0.51 -18.98 4.09
N THR A 142 -1.27 -18.69 5.15
CA THR A 142 -2.10 -17.48 5.21
C THR A 142 -1.27 -16.21 5.02
N ALA A 143 -0.16 -16.07 5.76
CA ALA A 143 0.69 -14.90 5.68
C ALA A 143 1.40 -14.80 4.32
N SER A 144 1.91 -15.91 3.80
CA SER A 144 2.60 -15.97 2.51
C SER A 144 1.65 -15.59 1.37
N LEU A 145 0.50 -16.26 1.26
CA LEU A 145 -0.43 -16.06 0.16
C LEU A 145 -1.04 -14.66 0.16
N ARG A 146 -1.47 -14.13 1.32
CA ARG A 146 -2.05 -12.78 1.37
C ARG A 146 -1.08 -11.70 0.93
N ASN A 147 0.22 -11.86 1.17
CA ASN A 147 1.24 -10.89 0.77
C ASN A 147 1.71 -11.10 -0.68
N THR A 148 1.90 -12.36 -1.10
CA THR A 148 2.27 -12.67 -2.49
C THR A 148 1.18 -12.27 -3.47
N ALA A 149 -0.09 -12.48 -3.14
CA ALA A 149 -1.21 -12.06 -3.98
C ALA A 149 -1.20 -10.55 -4.27
N VAL A 150 -0.82 -9.71 -3.29
CA VAL A 150 -0.64 -8.27 -3.52
C VAL A 150 0.44 -8.00 -4.57
N SER A 151 1.57 -8.69 -4.50
CA SER A 151 2.68 -8.49 -5.47
C SER A 151 2.28 -8.94 -6.88
N VAL A 152 1.56 -10.06 -7.00
CA VAL A 152 1.04 -10.55 -8.28
C VAL A 152 0.05 -9.54 -8.90
N ILE A 153 -0.90 -9.06 -8.11
CA ILE A 153 -1.88 -8.05 -8.55
C ILE A 153 -1.16 -6.77 -8.98
N ALA A 154 -0.27 -6.24 -8.16
CA ALA A 154 0.43 -5.00 -8.45
C ALA A 154 1.26 -5.09 -9.74
N LYS A 155 1.93 -6.22 -9.98
CA LYS A 155 2.70 -6.42 -11.22
C LYS A 155 1.79 -6.43 -12.45
N ASN A 156 0.66 -7.13 -12.41
CA ASN A 156 -0.30 -7.14 -13.53
C ASN A 156 -0.86 -5.73 -13.79
N LEU A 157 -1.26 -4.99 -12.75
CA LEU A 157 -1.75 -3.62 -12.91
C LEU A 157 -0.66 -2.68 -13.45
N ALA A 158 0.62 -2.87 -13.09
CA ALA A 158 1.73 -2.11 -13.64
C ALA A 158 1.90 -2.38 -15.14
N ASP A 159 1.82 -3.64 -15.56
CA ASP A 159 1.92 -4.03 -16.97
C ASP A 159 0.76 -3.48 -17.80
N GLU A 160 -0.47 -3.55 -17.28
CA GLU A 160 -1.64 -2.95 -17.92
C GLU A 160 -1.56 -1.41 -18.01
N ALA A 161 -0.82 -0.77 -17.10
CA ALA A 161 -0.63 0.67 -17.07
C ALA A 161 0.60 1.13 -17.86
N ALA A 162 1.38 0.23 -18.44
CA ALA A 162 2.60 0.56 -19.16
C ALA A 162 2.31 1.57 -20.29
N GLY A 163 3.14 2.61 -20.37
CA GLY A 163 2.98 3.67 -21.37
C GLY A 163 1.91 4.73 -21.08
N THR A 164 1.15 4.61 -19.98
CA THR A 164 0.08 5.56 -19.63
C THR A 164 0.52 6.68 -18.67
N GLY A 165 1.78 6.70 -18.25
CA GLY A 165 2.27 7.63 -17.23
C GLY A 165 1.95 7.21 -15.77
N VAL A 166 1.31 6.05 -15.59
CA VAL A 166 0.96 5.49 -14.28
C VAL A 166 1.98 4.43 -13.87
N THR A 167 2.40 4.45 -12.60
CA THR A 167 3.26 3.42 -12.01
C THR A 167 2.55 2.70 -10.87
N VAL A 168 2.84 1.41 -10.69
CA VAL A 168 2.30 0.60 -9.59
C VAL A 168 3.44 -0.17 -8.93
N ASN A 169 3.62 0.00 -7.61
CA ASN A 169 4.70 -0.64 -6.86
C ASN A 169 4.24 -1.18 -5.52
N VAL A 170 4.97 -2.16 -5.01
CA VAL A 170 4.75 -2.77 -3.69
C VAL A 170 5.93 -2.43 -2.77
N VAL A 171 5.62 -2.03 -1.55
CA VAL A 171 6.61 -1.89 -0.48
C VAL A 171 6.41 -3.02 0.52
N ASN A 172 7.47 -3.79 0.79
CA ASN A 172 7.44 -4.95 1.67
C ASN A 172 8.31 -4.71 2.92
N PRO A 173 7.73 -4.22 4.01
CA PRO A 173 8.43 -4.19 5.29
C PRO A 173 8.58 -5.60 5.88
N GLY A 174 9.61 -5.79 6.69
CA GLY A 174 9.70 -6.91 7.62
C GLY A 174 8.91 -6.64 8.89
N THR A 175 9.55 -6.69 10.05
CA THR A 175 8.93 -6.24 11.31
C THR A 175 8.87 -4.71 11.31
N VAL A 176 7.70 -4.17 11.69
CA VAL A 176 7.52 -2.72 11.80
C VAL A 176 7.43 -2.34 13.28
N THR A 177 8.34 -1.47 13.72
CA THR A 177 8.48 -1.04 15.12
C THR A 177 8.98 0.40 15.20
N ASP A 178 8.71 1.10 16.30
CA ASP A 178 9.20 2.47 16.52
C ASP A 178 10.73 2.51 16.75
N THR A 179 11.30 1.39 17.20
CA THR A 179 12.74 1.25 17.48
C THR A 179 13.33 0.05 16.71
N PRO A 180 13.54 0.18 15.39
CA PRO A 180 14.05 -0.91 14.58
C PRO A 180 15.47 -1.32 15.02
N SER A 181 15.69 -2.64 15.15
CA SER A 181 17.01 -3.19 15.43
C SER A 181 17.87 -3.15 14.17
N PRO A 182 19.16 -2.80 14.29
CA PRO A 182 20.09 -2.96 13.19
C PRO A 182 20.48 -4.43 12.93
N GLU A 183 20.18 -5.33 13.86
CA GLU A 183 20.50 -6.76 13.74
C GLU A 183 19.51 -7.47 12.84
N VAL A 184 20.05 -8.25 11.90
CA VAL A 184 19.26 -9.12 11.02
C VAL A 184 19.65 -10.57 11.24
N ARG A 185 18.68 -11.43 11.54
CA ARG A 185 18.90 -12.86 11.76
C ARG A 185 18.84 -13.63 10.44
N PRO A 186 19.67 -14.69 10.27
CA PRO A 186 19.54 -15.60 9.12
C PRO A 186 18.10 -16.12 8.96
N GLY A 187 17.57 -16.04 7.73
CA GLY A 187 16.19 -16.44 7.44
C GLY A 187 15.12 -15.46 7.89
N GLY A 188 15.51 -14.33 8.49
CA GLY A 188 14.59 -13.26 8.93
C GLY A 188 14.74 -11.98 8.10
N PRO A 189 13.68 -11.16 8.04
CA PRO A 189 13.75 -9.81 7.48
C PRO A 189 14.36 -8.83 8.48
N GLY A 190 14.83 -7.68 7.99
CA GLY A 190 15.21 -6.55 8.84
C GLY A 190 14.00 -5.79 9.37
N ASP A 191 14.19 -5.08 10.47
CA ASP A 191 13.17 -4.20 11.06
C ASP A 191 13.14 -2.85 10.34
N SER A 192 11.98 -2.20 10.35
CA SER A 192 11.81 -0.83 9.84
C SER A 192 10.84 -0.04 10.70
N SER A 193 11.00 1.29 10.73
CA SER A 193 10.02 2.17 11.36
C SER A 193 8.93 2.58 10.37
N PRO A 194 7.74 3.03 10.85
CA PRO A 194 6.73 3.63 10.00
C PRO A 194 7.27 4.81 9.17
N GLN A 195 8.18 5.60 9.74
CA GLN A 195 8.79 6.74 9.07
C GLN A 195 9.68 6.33 7.91
N GLN A 196 10.52 5.31 8.08
CA GLN A 196 11.33 4.77 6.99
C GLN A 196 10.48 4.23 5.84
N ILE A 197 9.35 3.57 6.17
CA ILE A 197 8.37 3.13 5.16
C ILE A 197 7.77 4.34 4.46
N ALA A 198 7.37 5.37 5.21
CA ALA A 198 6.77 6.58 4.68
C ALA A 198 7.71 7.35 3.75
N ASP A 199 9.01 7.39 4.03
CA ASP A 199 10.01 8.03 3.18
C ASP A 199 10.11 7.35 1.81
N LEU A 200 10.16 6.01 1.78
CA LEU A 200 10.15 5.26 0.52
C LEU A 200 8.83 5.43 -0.24
N VAL A 201 7.70 5.37 0.46
CA VAL A 201 6.38 5.58 -0.15
C VAL A 201 6.28 6.99 -0.75
N ALA A 202 6.76 8.02 -0.05
CA ALA A 202 6.74 9.40 -0.57
C ALA A 202 7.58 9.53 -1.85
N PHE A 203 8.77 8.90 -1.91
CA PHE A 203 9.56 8.85 -3.13
C PHE A 203 8.82 8.15 -4.27
N LEU A 204 8.24 6.97 -4.02
CA LEU A 204 7.49 6.23 -5.05
C LEU A 204 6.21 6.94 -5.50
N ALA A 205 5.61 7.78 -4.64
CA ALA A 205 4.46 8.61 -4.95
C ALA A 205 4.81 9.89 -5.71
N SER A 206 6.09 10.23 -5.82
CA SER A 206 6.55 11.46 -6.45
C SER A 206 6.63 11.37 -7.97
N PRO A 207 6.56 12.48 -8.70
CA PRO A 207 6.83 12.52 -10.14
C PRO A 207 8.24 12.08 -10.51
N LEU A 208 9.19 12.21 -9.60
CA LEU A 208 10.60 11.83 -9.81
C LEU A 208 10.80 10.32 -9.92
N SER A 209 9.87 9.52 -9.37
CA SER A 209 9.95 8.06 -9.46
C SER A 209 9.39 7.58 -10.79
N VAL A 210 10.22 6.86 -11.54
CA VAL A 210 9.85 6.14 -12.76
C VAL A 210 9.81 4.62 -12.54
N VAL A 211 9.98 4.18 -11.30
CA VAL A 211 9.91 2.77 -10.90
C VAL A 211 8.49 2.27 -11.08
N SER A 212 8.31 1.14 -11.74
CA SER A 212 6.99 0.50 -11.92
C SER A 212 7.11 -1.02 -12.02
N GLY A 213 6.16 -1.73 -11.44
CA GLY A 213 6.12 -3.19 -11.44
C GLY A 213 7.03 -3.84 -10.41
N GLU A 214 7.60 -3.06 -9.48
CA GLU A 214 8.57 -3.54 -8.52
C GLU A 214 7.95 -3.89 -7.16
N SER A 215 8.56 -4.91 -6.54
CA SER A 215 8.23 -5.38 -5.19
C SER A 215 9.43 -5.15 -4.29
N ILE A 216 9.46 -3.98 -3.65
CA ILE A 216 10.64 -3.43 -2.97
C ILE A 216 10.60 -3.78 -1.48
N SER A 217 11.61 -4.47 -0.99
CA SER A 217 11.79 -4.69 0.45
C SER A 217 12.38 -3.44 1.09
N ILE A 218 11.82 -3.01 2.23
CA ILE A 218 12.42 -1.99 3.06
C ILE A 218 13.16 -2.64 4.22
N ALA A 219 14.22 -1.99 4.70
CA ALA A 219 15.25 -2.58 5.53
C ALA A 219 15.92 -3.79 4.83
N HIS A 220 16.46 -4.74 5.57
CA HIS A 220 17.10 -5.89 4.97
C HIS A 220 16.05 -6.88 4.47
N ARG A 221 16.12 -7.23 3.17
CA ARG A 221 15.35 -8.36 2.64
C ARG A 221 15.78 -9.64 3.36
N VAL A 222 14.88 -10.61 3.49
CA VAL A 222 15.16 -11.86 4.20
C VAL A 222 16.58 -12.37 3.94
N LEU A 223 17.37 -12.44 5.01
CA LEU A 223 18.80 -12.76 4.94
C LEU A 223 19.01 -14.21 4.47
N GLY A 224 19.92 -14.41 3.51
CA GLY A 224 20.29 -15.71 2.99
C GLY A 224 19.39 -16.23 1.85
N GLN A 225 18.50 -15.39 1.31
CA GLN A 225 17.68 -15.75 0.15
C GLN A 225 18.01 -14.85 -1.06
N ILE A 226 18.25 -15.48 -2.20
CA ILE A 226 18.27 -14.80 -3.51
C ILE A 226 16.87 -14.94 -4.09
N THR A 227 16.25 -13.83 -4.45
CA THR A 227 15.02 -13.80 -5.23
C THR A 227 15.30 -13.07 -6.54
N ILE A 228 15.06 -13.76 -7.62
CA ILE A 228 15.19 -13.26 -8.98
C ILE A 228 13.81 -12.78 -9.42
#